data_22c1cb6c5ff348709a60b384c01280c6
#
_entry.id   22c1cb6c5ff348709a60b384c01280c6
#
_cell.length_a   1.000
_cell.length_b   1.000
_cell.length_c   1.000
_cell.angle_alpha   90.00
_cell.angle_beta   90.00
_cell.angle_gamma   90.00
#
_symmetry.space_group_name_H-M   'P 1'
#
loop_
_entity.id
_entity.type
_entity.pdbx_description
1 polymer ?
#
loop_
_entity_poly.entity_id
_entity_poly.type
_entity_poly.pdbx_seq_one_letter_code
_entity_poly.pdbx_strand_id
1 'polypeptide(L)'
;MQPFRSVFEKYLATGCKEKHCVEKSKNRENRMLRTGLLGAGRIGRVHAQAISAHPQSQLCAVSDAISEAAESLAVEYGAKARNSEDIIADPAIDAVLIATPTDTHSDLIEAATQAGKAVLCEKPVDLDLGRALACKSAAEHTEQPVMVGFNRRFDPSFAALKAAVDRDEIGTSEMLSITSFDPAPPPVSYIQVSGGLFRDMMIHDFDMANFLMGQLPAQISAVGTSIVDPGIGRAGDVDTAVVTMTYADGKIAVIKNSRRAVYGYDQRIEVLGSGGLLQAHNILENSVVKSTADGVVGAKPTYFFLERYMSAYRAEWDAFVQAVLSGSAMPVTLAEGVAALAMAEAATRSAQLGRPVAMEEILKPVAK
;
A
#
# COMPACT_ATOMS: atom_id res chain seq x y z
N MET A 1 -22.22 -18.26 16.82
CA MET A 1 -21.60 -17.48 15.71
C MET A 1 -21.23 -16.05 16.14
N GLN A 2 -20.71 -15.84 17.34
CA GLN A 2 -20.37 -14.50 17.85
C GLN A 2 -18.91 -14.23 18.29
N PRO A 3 -17.92 -15.11 18.15
CA PRO A 3 -16.57 -14.80 18.63
C PRO A 3 -15.67 -14.04 17.63
N PHE A 4 -15.96 -14.07 16.32
CA PHE A 4 -15.08 -13.48 15.31
C PHE A 4 -15.12 -11.94 15.25
N ARG A 5 -16.30 -11.35 15.50
CA ARG A 5 -16.47 -9.88 15.52
C ARG A 5 -15.67 -9.23 16.66
N SER A 6 -15.53 -9.90 17.78
CA SER A 6 -14.91 -9.33 19.00
C SER A 6 -13.38 -9.22 18.91
N VAL A 7 -12.71 -10.06 18.12
CA VAL A 7 -11.24 -10.01 17.97
C VAL A 7 -10.85 -8.90 16.99
N PHE A 8 -11.58 -8.75 15.91
CA PHE A 8 -11.32 -7.71 14.91
C PHE A 8 -11.75 -6.31 15.39
N GLU A 9 -12.91 -6.19 16.05
CA GLU A 9 -13.34 -4.94 16.68
C GLU A 9 -12.39 -4.49 17.79
N LYS A 10 -11.72 -5.41 18.51
CA LYS A 10 -10.63 -5.07 19.43
C LYS A 10 -9.37 -4.54 18.72
N TYR A 11 -9.11 -4.96 17.48
CA TYR A 11 -7.99 -4.46 16.68
C TYR A 11 -8.28 -3.11 15.99
N LEU A 12 -9.55 -2.78 15.74
CA LEU A 12 -9.95 -1.50 15.13
C LEU A 12 -10.46 -0.45 16.13
N ALA A 13 -10.88 -0.86 17.34
CA ALA A 13 -11.61 -0.03 18.28
C ALA A 13 -10.76 0.64 19.37
N THR A 14 -9.58 1.19 19.04
CA THR A 14 -8.98 2.24 19.86
C THR A 14 -9.34 3.61 19.29
N GLY A 15 -10.63 3.95 19.40
CA GLY A 15 -11.17 5.23 18.97
C GLY A 15 -10.66 6.39 19.85
N CYS A 16 -10.21 7.41 19.18
CA CYS A 16 -9.81 8.72 19.68
C CYS A 16 -10.84 9.31 20.65
N LYS A 17 -10.40 9.80 21.81
CA LYS A 17 -11.23 10.52 22.78
C LYS A 17 -11.48 11.96 22.28
N GLU A 18 -12.72 12.28 21.96
CA GLU A 18 -13.23 13.50 21.33
C GLU A 18 -13.02 14.85 22.05
N LYS A 19 -12.26 14.98 23.12
CA LYS A 19 -12.27 16.19 23.97
C LYS A 19 -11.11 17.16 23.83
N HIS A 20 -10.13 16.94 22.94
CA HIS A 20 -8.98 17.87 22.77
C HIS A 20 -8.89 18.56 21.39
N CYS A 21 -9.91 18.40 20.54
CA CYS A 21 -9.85 18.85 19.13
C CYS A 21 -10.28 20.30 18.85
N VAL A 22 -10.94 21.00 19.74
CA VAL A 22 -11.67 22.24 19.39
C VAL A 22 -10.84 23.53 19.44
N GLU A 23 -9.72 23.57 20.16
CA GLU A 23 -8.93 24.81 20.29
C GLU A 23 -7.79 25.00 19.28
N LYS A 24 -7.42 23.96 18.55
CA LYS A 24 -6.32 24.02 17.55
C LYS A 24 -6.76 24.37 16.12
N SER A 25 -8.05 24.53 15.84
CA SER A 25 -8.56 24.60 14.46
C SER A 25 -8.39 25.96 13.74
N LYS A 26 -8.25 27.08 14.42
CA LYS A 26 -8.24 28.41 13.81
C LYS A 26 -6.90 28.92 13.24
N ASN A 27 -5.78 28.21 13.47
CA ASN A 27 -4.44 28.61 12.95
C ASN A 27 -3.90 27.65 11.88
N ARG A 28 -4.72 26.72 11.37
CA ARG A 28 -4.25 25.60 10.52
C ARG A 28 -4.36 25.85 9.02
N GLU A 29 -5.21 26.78 8.57
CA GLU A 29 -5.50 26.98 7.14
C GLU A 29 -4.30 27.48 6.29
N ASN A 30 -3.24 28.03 6.94
CA ASN A 30 -2.01 28.49 6.27
C ASN A 30 -0.74 27.75 6.70
N ARG A 31 -0.85 26.60 7.36
CA ARG A 31 0.34 25.87 7.83
C ARG A 31 0.93 25.02 6.72
N MET A 32 2.22 25.20 6.45
CA MET A 32 3.04 24.39 5.58
C MET A 32 3.55 23.17 6.34
N LEU A 33 3.30 21.94 5.84
CA LEU A 33 3.85 20.71 6.39
C LEU A 33 5.32 20.55 5.97
N ARG A 34 6.23 20.67 6.91
CA ARG A 34 7.67 20.56 6.67
C ARG A 34 8.08 19.11 6.78
N THR A 35 8.57 18.56 5.68
CA THR A 35 8.74 17.11 5.51
C THR A 35 10.21 16.75 5.30
N GLY A 36 10.66 15.68 6.00
CA GLY A 36 11.88 14.94 5.70
C GLY A 36 11.58 13.71 4.86
N LEU A 37 12.40 13.42 3.87
CA LEU A 37 12.33 12.21 3.06
C LEU A 37 13.49 11.27 3.41
N LEU A 38 13.17 10.05 3.82
CA LEU A 38 14.13 9.00 4.11
C LEU A 38 14.10 7.97 2.98
N GLY A 39 15.17 7.92 2.19
CA GLY A 39 15.31 7.14 0.97
C GLY A 39 15.19 7.99 -0.31
N ALA A 40 16.26 8.05 -1.12
CA ALA A 40 16.35 8.78 -2.38
C ALA A 40 16.33 7.85 -3.61
N GLY A 41 15.90 6.60 -3.44
CA GLY A 41 15.72 5.62 -4.50
C GLY A 41 14.57 5.98 -5.46
N ARG A 42 14.17 5.02 -6.30
CA ARG A 42 13.11 5.23 -7.31
C ARG A 42 11.81 5.77 -6.70
N ILE A 43 11.33 5.16 -5.63
CA ILE A 43 10.08 5.58 -4.96
C ILE A 43 10.29 6.89 -4.20
N GLY A 44 11.44 7.09 -3.56
CA GLY A 44 11.77 8.36 -2.92
C GLY A 44 11.69 9.55 -3.89
N ARG A 45 12.14 9.38 -5.14
CA ARG A 45 12.02 10.41 -6.19
C ARG A 45 10.57 10.72 -6.56
N VAL A 46 9.71 9.69 -6.63
CA VAL A 46 8.26 9.84 -6.86
C VAL A 46 7.63 10.68 -5.75
N HIS A 47 7.95 10.35 -4.50
CA HIS A 47 7.44 11.08 -3.34
C HIS A 47 8.01 12.50 -3.24
N ALA A 48 9.30 12.70 -3.54
CA ALA A 48 9.87 14.04 -3.59
C ALA A 48 9.13 14.96 -4.57
N GLN A 49 8.76 14.43 -5.74
CA GLN A 49 7.92 15.14 -6.70
C GLN A 49 6.52 15.46 -6.15
N ALA A 50 5.86 14.51 -5.47
CA ALA A 50 4.54 14.71 -4.89
C ALA A 50 4.58 15.76 -3.76
N ILE A 51 5.56 15.66 -2.84
CA ILE A 51 5.78 16.61 -1.75
C ILE A 51 6.00 18.03 -2.29
N SER A 52 6.90 18.18 -3.26
CA SER A 52 7.29 19.51 -3.79
C SER A 52 6.22 20.15 -4.67
N ALA A 53 5.34 19.36 -5.28
CA ALA A 53 4.22 19.86 -6.08
C ALA A 53 3.00 20.25 -5.22
N HIS A 54 2.94 19.86 -3.95
CA HIS A 54 1.78 20.10 -3.09
C HIS A 54 1.85 21.49 -2.44
N PRO A 55 0.77 22.32 -2.52
CA PRO A 55 0.82 23.72 -2.08
C PRO A 55 1.00 23.90 -0.57
N GLN A 56 0.69 22.92 0.24
CA GLN A 56 0.79 22.97 1.70
C GLN A 56 1.88 22.03 2.25
N SER A 57 2.86 21.60 1.44
CA SER A 57 3.99 20.84 1.93
C SER A 57 5.32 21.35 1.37
N GLN A 58 6.40 21.10 2.11
CA GLN A 58 7.75 21.49 1.73
C GLN A 58 8.69 20.34 2.02
N LEU A 59 9.48 19.91 1.02
CA LEU A 59 10.60 19.01 1.23
C LEU A 59 11.77 19.79 1.83
N CYS A 60 12.08 19.53 3.10
CA CYS A 60 13.13 20.26 3.83
C CYS A 60 14.47 19.53 3.85
N ALA A 61 14.42 18.21 3.93
CA ALA A 61 15.61 17.37 4.02
C ALA A 61 15.42 16.02 3.35
N VAL A 62 16.51 15.44 2.86
CA VAL A 62 16.56 14.10 2.23
C VAL A 62 17.71 13.33 2.85
N SER A 63 17.48 12.06 3.14
CA SER A 63 18.52 11.10 3.53
C SER A 63 18.53 9.87 2.63
N ASP A 64 19.68 9.26 2.46
CA ASP A 64 19.86 7.95 1.83
C ASP A 64 21.16 7.32 2.35
N ALA A 65 21.23 5.98 2.32
CA ALA A 65 22.47 5.27 2.62
C ALA A 65 23.61 5.62 1.60
N ILE A 66 23.22 6.03 0.38
CA ILE A 66 24.11 6.52 -0.66
C ILE A 66 24.05 8.05 -0.64
N SER A 67 25.07 8.69 -0.07
CA SER A 67 25.12 10.15 0.12
C SER A 67 24.87 10.94 -1.17
N GLU A 68 25.46 10.51 -2.28
CA GLU A 68 25.33 11.16 -3.58
C GLU A 68 23.87 11.13 -4.09
N ALA A 69 23.12 10.08 -3.77
CA ALA A 69 21.69 10.00 -4.11
C ALA A 69 20.86 11.02 -3.31
N ALA A 70 21.14 11.14 -2.02
CA ALA A 70 20.50 12.15 -1.16
C ALA A 70 20.86 13.58 -1.60
N GLU A 71 22.12 13.86 -1.87
CA GLU A 71 22.61 15.17 -2.33
C GLU A 71 21.97 15.56 -3.67
N SER A 72 21.97 14.64 -4.64
CA SER A 72 21.36 14.87 -5.95
C SER A 72 19.88 15.22 -5.86
N LEU A 73 19.13 14.46 -5.07
CA LEU A 73 17.69 14.68 -4.90
C LEU A 73 17.42 15.96 -4.08
N ALA A 74 18.22 16.24 -3.06
CA ALA A 74 18.11 17.46 -2.28
C ALA A 74 18.33 18.71 -3.12
N VAL A 75 19.36 18.73 -3.98
CA VAL A 75 19.63 19.84 -4.92
C VAL A 75 18.46 20.03 -5.88
N GLU A 76 17.92 18.96 -6.46
CA GLU A 76 16.81 19.01 -7.42
C GLU A 76 15.58 19.72 -6.85
N TYR A 77 15.28 19.52 -5.55
CA TYR A 77 14.08 20.06 -4.89
C TYR A 77 14.36 21.19 -3.89
N GLY A 78 15.58 21.72 -3.82
CA GLY A 78 15.95 22.83 -2.92
C GLY A 78 15.93 22.44 -1.43
N ALA A 79 16.10 21.14 -1.13
CA ALA A 79 16.20 20.58 0.20
C ALA A 79 17.66 20.45 0.66
N LYS A 80 17.87 19.89 1.87
CA LYS A 80 19.21 19.61 2.41
C LYS A 80 19.43 18.12 2.54
N ALA A 81 20.58 17.61 2.07
CA ALA A 81 21.02 16.26 2.38
C ALA A 81 21.47 16.17 3.84
N ARG A 82 20.94 15.20 4.57
CA ARG A 82 21.23 14.97 6.01
C ARG A 82 21.11 13.47 6.31
N ASN A 83 21.63 13.01 7.45
CA ASN A 83 21.33 11.64 7.92
C ASN A 83 19.90 11.53 8.47
N SER A 84 19.38 10.30 8.57
CA SER A 84 18.01 10.04 8.99
C SER A 84 17.75 10.46 10.44
N GLU A 85 18.72 10.25 11.33
CA GLU A 85 18.64 10.58 12.76
C GLU A 85 18.49 12.09 12.96
N ASP A 86 19.28 12.89 12.24
CA ASP A 86 19.21 14.36 12.31
C ASP A 86 17.89 14.89 11.75
N ILE A 87 17.33 14.25 10.70
CA ILE A 87 16.03 14.61 10.14
C ILE A 87 14.93 14.32 11.17
N ILE A 88 14.95 13.15 11.78
CA ILE A 88 13.96 12.71 12.76
C ILE A 88 14.06 13.59 14.04
N ALA A 89 15.25 13.95 14.50
CA ALA A 89 15.45 14.76 15.70
C ALA A 89 15.14 16.25 15.49
N ASP A 90 15.04 16.74 14.25
CA ASP A 90 14.88 18.17 13.97
C ASP A 90 13.46 18.67 14.34
N PRO A 91 13.31 19.55 15.35
CA PRO A 91 12.00 20.08 15.74
C PRO A 91 11.35 20.96 14.66
N ALA A 92 12.11 21.34 13.65
CA ALA A 92 11.60 22.10 12.51
C ALA A 92 10.96 21.25 11.43
N ILE A 93 11.05 19.93 11.50
CA ILE A 93 10.39 18.95 10.62
C ILE A 93 9.13 18.43 11.31
N ASP A 94 7.99 18.53 10.64
CA ASP A 94 6.67 18.12 11.16
C ASP A 94 6.37 16.65 10.85
N ALA A 95 6.84 16.15 9.69
CA ALA A 95 6.54 14.81 9.20
C ALA A 95 7.74 14.20 8.49
N VAL A 96 7.79 12.87 8.46
CA VAL A 96 8.76 12.12 7.64
C VAL A 96 8.03 11.18 6.68
N LEU A 97 8.57 11.06 5.46
CA LEU A 97 8.20 10.05 4.51
C LEU A 97 9.32 9.02 4.43
N ILE A 98 8.97 7.74 4.69
CA ILE A 98 9.92 6.62 4.71
C ILE A 98 9.77 5.84 3.40
N ALA A 99 10.83 5.86 2.57
CA ALA A 99 10.92 5.18 1.28
C ALA A 99 12.27 4.43 1.15
N THR A 100 12.78 3.97 2.28
CA THR A 100 14.00 3.17 2.44
C THR A 100 13.72 1.69 2.11
N PRO A 101 14.70 0.77 2.16
CA PRO A 101 14.45 -0.67 2.12
C PRO A 101 13.54 -1.13 3.27
N THR A 102 12.70 -2.13 3.00
CA THR A 102 11.62 -2.59 3.91
C THR A 102 12.10 -3.01 5.31
N ASP A 103 13.29 -3.59 5.40
CA ASP A 103 13.90 -4.04 6.65
C ASP A 103 14.22 -2.91 7.64
N THR A 104 14.11 -1.65 7.21
CA THR A 104 14.32 -0.47 8.05
C THR A 104 13.01 0.23 8.45
N HIS A 105 11.89 -0.12 7.84
CA HIS A 105 10.63 0.62 7.99
C HIS A 105 10.15 0.66 9.44
N SER A 106 10.07 -0.48 10.11
CA SER A 106 9.57 -0.58 11.48
C SER A 106 10.39 0.26 12.44
N ASP A 107 11.73 0.21 12.37
CA ASP A 107 12.61 0.97 13.26
C ASP A 107 12.48 2.49 13.01
N LEU A 108 12.36 2.90 11.74
CA LEU A 108 12.21 4.31 11.38
C LEU A 108 10.82 4.86 11.77
N ILE A 109 9.75 4.05 11.64
CA ILE A 109 8.42 4.43 12.13
C ILE A 109 8.45 4.68 13.63
N GLU A 110 9.03 3.75 14.39
CA GLU A 110 9.13 3.87 15.86
C GLU A 110 9.96 5.10 16.26
N ALA A 111 11.14 5.29 15.67
CA ALA A 111 11.99 6.44 15.95
C ALA A 111 11.29 7.78 15.62
N ALA A 112 10.64 7.86 14.47
CA ALA A 112 9.96 9.08 14.03
C ALA A 112 8.76 9.41 14.91
N THR A 113 7.93 8.41 15.24
CA THR A 113 6.75 8.62 16.10
C THR A 113 7.16 8.97 17.54
N GLN A 114 8.21 8.37 18.08
CA GLN A 114 8.79 8.75 19.39
C GLN A 114 9.34 10.18 19.40
N ALA A 115 9.86 10.67 18.28
CA ALA A 115 10.29 12.05 18.09
C ALA A 115 9.14 13.03 17.81
N GLY A 116 7.89 12.57 17.85
CA GLY A 116 6.69 13.40 17.64
C GLY A 116 6.38 13.73 16.19
N LYS A 117 6.90 12.96 15.22
CA LYS A 117 6.66 13.17 13.79
C LYS A 117 5.43 12.42 13.29
N ALA A 118 4.66 13.05 12.40
CA ALA A 118 3.74 12.32 11.54
C ALA A 118 4.54 11.49 10.52
N VAL A 119 4.05 10.30 10.18
CA VAL A 119 4.77 9.37 9.31
C VAL A 119 3.91 8.92 8.14
N LEU A 120 4.42 9.01 6.91
CA LEU A 120 3.99 8.20 5.79
C LEU A 120 5.11 7.19 5.51
N CYS A 121 4.80 5.90 5.58
CA CYS A 121 5.77 4.84 5.31
C CYS A 121 5.32 4.00 4.12
N GLU A 122 6.23 3.77 3.17
CA GLU A 122 6.01 2.82 2.09
C GLU A 122 5.69 1.41 2.62
N LYS A 123 4.96 0.68 1.83
CA LYS A 123 4.61 -0.72 2.12
C LYS A 123 5.81 -1.66 1.82
N PRO A 124 5.84 -2.85 2.42
CA PRO A 124 5.14 -3.27 3.63
C PRO A 124 5.71 -2.62 4.90
N VAL A 125 4.97 -2.66 5.99
CA VAL A 125 5.45 -2.14 7.29
C VAL A 125 6.73 -2.87 7.73
N ASP A 126 6.78 -4.17 7.48
CA ASP A 126 7.93 -5.05 7.71
C ASP A 126 7.78 -6.31 6.86
N LEU A 127 8.83 -7.12 6.72
CA LEU A 127 8.75 -8.46 6.11
C LEU A 127 8.31 -9.53 7.12
N ASP A 128 8.53 -9.30 8.41
CA ASP A 128 8.10 -10.16 9.52
C ASP A 128 6.81 -9.64 10.15
N LEU A 129 5.78 -10.48 10.20
CA LEU A 129 4.49 -10.10 10.76
C LEU A 129 4.56 -9.79 12.26
N GLY A 130 5.39 -10.51 13.02
CA GLY A 130 5.58 -10.26 14.45
C GLY A 130 6.23 -8.89 14.70
N ARG A 131 7.23 -8.53 13.89
CA ARG A 131 7.86 -7.21 13.95
C ARG A 131 6.90 -6.09 13.54
N ALA A 132 6.10 -6.29 12.49
CA ALA A 132 5.08 -5.33 12.09
C ALA A 132 4.00 -5.11 13.16
N LEU A 133 3.59 -6.17 13.86
CA LEU A 133 2.67 -6.09 15.01
C LEU A 133 3.30 -5.32 16.19
N ALA A 134 4.57 -5.56 16.48
CA ALA A 134 5.30 -4.84 17.53
C ALA A 134 5.43 -3.35 17.19
N CYS A 135 5.79 -3.02 15.95
CA CYS A 135 5.87 -1.65 15.44
C CYS A 135 4.52 -0.93 15.56
N LYS A 136 3.44 -1.58 15.12
CA LYS A 136 2.09 -1.04 15.27
C LYS A 136 1.78 -0.69 16.73
N SER A 137 2.04 -1.63 17.66
CA SER A 137 1.80 -1.40 19.08
C SER A 137 2.64 -0.25 19.62
N ALA A 138 3.93 -0.17 19.27
CA ALA A 138 4.82 0.91 19.70
C ALA A 138 4.36 2.28 19.18
N ALA A 139 4.02 2.38 17.90
CA ALA A 139 3.56 3.62 17.28
C ALA A 139 2.22 4.12 17.87
N GLU A 140 1.27 3.21 18.15
CA GLU A 140 -0.02 3.56 18.76
C GLU A 140 0.13 4.19 20.15
N HIS A 141 1.17 3.85 20.92
CA HIS A 141 1.46 4.46 22.21
C HIS A 141 1.95 5.92 22.12
N THR A 142 2.43 6.34 20.96
CA THR A 142 2.91 7.73 20.76
C THR A 142 1.80 8.70 20.36
N GLU A 143 0.63 8.20 19.98
CA GLU A 143 -0.49 8.97 19.43
C GLU A 143 -0.13 9.77 18.16
N GLN A 144 1.04 9.52 17.56
CA GLN A 144 1.43 10.18 16.32
C GLN A 144 0.75 9.52 15.11
N PRO A 145 0.30 10.33 14.13
CA PRO A 145 -0.37 9.77 12.95
C PRO A 145 0.62 9.04 12.06
N VAL A 146 0.31 7.78 11.71
CA VAL A 146 1.07 6.97 10.77
C VAL A 146 0.15 6.48 9.66
N MET A 147 0.58 6.71 8.41
CA MET A 147 -0.08 6.24 7.19
C MET A 147 0.83 5.25 6.46
N VAL A 148 0.26 4.16 5.96
CA VAL A 148 0.99 3.19 5.12
C VAL A 148 0.74 3.49 3.65
N GLY A 149 1.79 3.44 2.82
CA GLY A 149 1.81 3.79 1.41
C GLY A 149 1.10 2.79 0.49
N PHE A 150 -0.19 2.58 0.67
CA PHE A 150 -1.02 1.83 -0.27
C PHE A 150 -1.65 2.75 -1.31
N ASN A 151 -0.81 3.25 -2.21
CA ASN A 151 -1.14 4.24 -3.22
C ASN A 151 -2.33 3.86 -4.10
N ARG A 152 -2.61 2.56 -4.32
CA ARG A 152 -3.72 2.11 -5.18
C ARG A 152 -5.10 2.54 -4.68
N ARG A 153 -5.29 2.74 -3.36
CA ARG A 153 -6.54 3.28 -2.80
C ARG A 153 -6.85 4.69 -3.30
N PHE A 154 -5.84 5.43 -3.71
CA PHE A 154 -5.92 6.81 -4.21
C PHE A 154 -5.92 6.89 -5.73
N ASP A 155 -5.86 5.76 -6.44
CA ASP A 155 -6.07 5.74 -7.88
C ASP A 155 -7.49 6.22 -8.22
N PRO A 156 -7.66 7.18 -9.14
CA PRO A 156 -8.99 7.75 -9.42
C PRO A 156 -10.06 6.71 -9.78
N SER A 157 -9.69 5.66 -10.54
CA SER A 157 -10.64 4.61 -10.93
C SER A 157 -10.98 3.70 -9.75
N PHE A 158 -9.98 3.32 -8.94
CA PHE A 158 -10.21 2.45 -7.77
C PHE A 158 -10.92 3.19 -6.64
N ALA A 159 -10.61 4.47 -6.44
CA ALA A 159 -11.33 5.32 -5.49
C ALA A 159 -12.80 5.51 -5.90
N ALA A 160 -13.08 5.72 -7.20
CA ALA A 160 -14.45 5.81 -7.72
C ALA A 160 -15.22 4.50 -7.54
N LEU A 161 -14.55 3.35 -7.78
CA LEU A 161 -15.13 2.03 -7.56
C LEU A 161 -15.50 1.83 -6.08
N LYS A 162 -14.58 2.16 -5.15
CA LYS A 162 -14.86 2.11 -3.70
C LYS A 162 -16.02 3.02 -3.31
N ALA A 163 -16.03 4.26 -3.80
CA ALA A 163 -17.11 5.19 -3.52
C ALA A 163 -18.48 4.68 -4.01
N ALA A 164 -18.54 3.98 -5.15
CA ALA A 164 -19.76 3.36 -5.65
C ALA A 164 -20.20 2.18 -4.76
N VAL A 165 -19.26 1.35 -4.29
CA VAL A 165 -19.54 0.28 -3.31
C VAL A 165 -20.08 0.89 -2.01
N ASP A 166 -19.48 1.96 -1.50
CA ASP A 166 -19.90 2.61 -0.24
C ASP A 166 -21.28 3.28 -0.34
N ARG A 167 -21.69 3.66 -1.56
CA ARG A 167 -23.04 4.19 -1.83
C ARG A 167 -24.07 3.10 -2.15
N ASP A 168 -23.69 1.82 -2.01
CA ASP A 168 -24.56 0.66 -2.29
C ASP A 168 -25.13 0.62 -3.73
N GLU A 169 -24.38 1.17 -4.72
CA GLU A 169 -24.84 1.30 -6.12
C GLU A 169 -25.02 -0.05 -6.83
N ILE A 170 -24.35 -1.11 -6.34
CA ILE A 170 -24.47 -2.49 -6.84
C ILE A 170 -25.11 -3.43 -5.83
N GLY A 171 -25.73 -2.90 -4.77
CA GLY A 171 -26.22 -3.71 -3.65
C GLY A 171 -25.07 -4.39 -2.91
N THR A 172 -25.38 -5.49 -2.21
CA THR A 172 -24.36 -6.23 -1.45
C THR A 172 -23.27 -6.79 -2.38
N SER A 173 -22.02 -6.43 -2.12
CA SER A 173 -20.87 -7.03 -2.83
C SER A 173 -20.79 -8.54 -2.55
N GLU A 174 -20.72 -9.35 -3.60
CA GLU A 174 -20.74 -10.82 -3.53
C GLU A 174 -19.40 -11.44 -3.97
N MET A 175 -18.81 -10.90 -5.05
CA MET A 175 -17.56 -11.41 -5.59
C MET A 175 -16.64 -10.28 -6.03
N LEU A 176 -15.33 -10.40 -5.69
CA LEU A 176 -14.26 -9.51 -6.13
C LEU A 176 -13.28 -10.27 -7.02
N SER A 177 -12.88 -9.68 -8.14
CA SER A 177 -11.79 -10.18 -8.98
C SER A 177 -10.75 -9.09 -9.20
N ILE A 178 -9.48 -9.38 -8.88
CA ILE A 178 -8.34 -8.49 -9.10
C ILE A 178 -7.37 -9.18 -10.05
N THR A 179 -6.92 -8.45 -11.06
CA THR A 179 -5.85 -8.85 -11.98
C THR A 179 -4.73 -7.83 -11.88
N SER A 180 -3.52 -8.28 -11.54
CA SER A 180 -2.32 -7.45 -11.48
C SER A 180 -1.17 -8.17 -12.16
N PHE A 181 -0.82 -7.73 -13.39
CA PHE A 181 0.28 -8.32 -14.16
C PHE A 181 1.31 -7.23 -14.48
N ASP A 182 2.57 -7.49 -14.10
CA ASP A 182 3.70 -6.64 -14.43
C ASP A 182 4.18 -6.90 -15.86
N PRO A 183 4.72 -5.91 -16.58
CA PRO A 183 5.21 -6.11 -17.96
C PRO A 183 6.42 -7.03 -18.03
N ALA A 184 7.27 -7.05 -17.00
CA ALA A 184 8.45 -7.91 -16.88
C ALA A 184 8.82 -8.14 -15.41
N PRO A 185 9.50 -9.27 -15.08
CA PRO A 185 9.96 -9.53 -13.73
C PRO A 185 11.11 -8.57 -13.34
N PRO A 186 11.24 -8.23 -12.05
CA PRO A 186 12.41 -7.55 -11.55
C PRO A 186 13.64 -8.50 -11.55
N PRO A 187 14.87 -7.97 -11.39
CA PRO A 187 16.05 -8.79 -11.24
C PRO A 187 15.94 -9.78 -10.08
N VAL A 188 16.53 -10.98 -10.22
CA VAL A 188 16.50 -12.03 -9.17
C VAL A 188 17.11 -11.54 -7.85
N SER A 189 18.12 -10.66 -7.90
CA SER A 189 18.69 -10.03 -6.69
C SER A 189 17.69 -9.22 -5.89
N TYR A 190 16.73 -8.58 -6.55
CA TYR A 190 15.63 -7.89 -5.88
C TYR A 190 14.63 -8.88 -5.26
N ILE A 191 14.31 -9.98 -5.95
CA ILE A 191 13.42 -11.03 -5.44
C ILE A 191 13.91 -11.57 -4.09
N GLN A 192 15.21 -11.77 -3.93
CA GLN A 192 15.82 -12.33 -2.72
C GLN A 192 15.63 -11.45 -1.46
N VAL A 193 15.38 -10.15 -1.63
CA VAL A 193 15.26 -9.18 -0.52
C VAL A 193 13.88 -8.55 -0.39
N SER A 194 13.02 -8.69 -1.42
CA SER A 194 11.70 -8.04 -1.46
C SER A 194 10.61 -8.75 -0.66
N GLY A 195 10.85 -9.98 -0.21
CA GLY A 195 9.85 -10.84 0.42
C GLY A 195 8.99 -11.65 -0.55
N GLY A 196 9.29 -11.59 -1.86
CA GLY A 196 8.64 -12.39 -2.90
C GLY A 196 7.30 -11.85 -3.39
N LEU A 197 6.66 -12.58 -4.31
CA LEU A 197 5.47 -12.13 -5.01
C LEU A 197 4.35 -11.71 -4.06
N PHE A 198 4.08 -12.49 -3.02
CA PHE A 198 2.95 -12.25 -2.11
C PHE A 198 3.14 -11.01 -1.22
N ARG A 199 4.38 -10.76 -0.73
CA ARG A 199 4.68 -9.62 0.17
C ARG A 199 5.07 -8.34 -0.57
N ASP A 200 5.60 -8.46 -1.80
CA ASP A 200 6.05 -7.29 -2.57
C ASP A 200 4.98 -6.79 -3.55
N MET A 201 4.45 -7.68 -4.40
CA MET A 201 3.51 -7.33 -5.46
C MET A 201 2.06 -7.49 -5.02
N MET A 202 1.67 -8.68 -4.56
CA MET A 202 0.27 -9.02 -4.26
C MET A 202 -0.25 -8.32 -2.98
N ILE A 203 0.63 -7.80 -2.14
CA ILE A 203 0.24 -7.07 -0.93
C ILE A 203 -0.67 -5.87 -1.23
N HIS A 204 -0.48 -5.22 -2.36
CA HIS A 204 -1.38 -4.17 -2.84
C HIS A 204 -2.77 -4.70 -3.17
N ASP A 205 -2.85 -5.92 -3.71
CA ASP A 205 -4.13 -6.55 -4.05
C ASP A 205 -4.84 -7.05 -2.80
N PHE A 206 -4.11 -7.52 -1.80
CA PHE A 206 -4.65 -7.86 -0.48
C PHE A 206 -5.22 -6.63 0.22
N ASP A 207 -4.51 -5.51 0.18
CA ASP A 207 -5.00 -4.24 0.70
C ASP A 207 -6.29 -3.81 -0.03
N MET A 208 -6.29 -3.84 -1.36
CA MET A 208 -7.48 -3.50 -2.17
C MET A 208 -8.65 -4.44 -1.88
N ALA A 209 -8.41 -5.73 -1.65
CA ALA A 209 -9.46 -6.67 -1.28
C ALA A 209 -10.09 -6.30 0.08
N ASN A 210 -9.28 -5.99 1.09
CA ASN A 210 -9.79 -5.51 2.38
C ASN A 210 -10.56 -4.19 2.24
N PHE A 211 -10.03 -3.27 1.47
CA PHE A 211 -10.63 -1.96 1.23
C PHE A 211 -12.01 -2.05 0.58
N LEU A 212 -12.16 -2.93 -0.44
CA LEU A 212 -13.40 -3.09 -1.19
C LEU A 212 -14.42 -3.98 -0.47
N MET A 213 -13.97 -5.07 0.15
CA MET A 213 -14.85 -6.02 0.83
C MET A 213 -15.21 -5.60 2.26
N GLY A 214 -14.47 -4.64 2.85
CA GLY A 214 -14.72 -4.08 4.17
C GLY A 214 -14.47 -5.03 5.34
N GLN A 215 -13.82 -6.17 5.10
CA GLN A 215 -13.52 -7.19 6.10
C GLN A 215 -12.35 -8.08 5.68
N LEU A 216 -11.69 -8.73 6.65
CA LEU A 216 -10.71 -9.76 6.36
C LEU A 216 -11.39 -11.06 5.89
N PRO A 217 -10.76 -11.82 4.98
CA PRO A 217 -11.23 -13.15 4.64
C PRO A 217 -11.14 -14.09 5.85
N ALA A 218 -12.00 -15.10 5.89
CA ALA A 218 -11.89 -16.16 6.88
C ALA A 218 -10.75 -17.13 6.52
N GLN A 219 -10.53 -17.35 5.21
CA GLN A 219 -9.58 -18.32 4.70
C GLN A 219 -8.99 -17.88 3.37
N ILE A 220 -7.71 -18.21 3.16
CA ILE A 220 -6.95 -17.95 1.92
C ILE A 220 -6.45 -19.28 1.35
N SER A 221 -6.65 -19.48 0.05
CA SER A 221 -6.05 -20.56 -0.73
C SER A 221 -5.22 -19.97 -1.86
N ALA A 222 -3.96 -20.39 -1.98
CA ALA A 222 -3.01 -19.88 -2.96
C ALA A 222 -2.33 -21.00 -3.73
N VAL A 223 -2.17 -20.79 -5.04
CA VAL A 223 -1.33 -21.61 -5.93
C VAL A 223 -0.37 -20.67 -6.64
N GLY A 224 0.91 -21.00 -6.65
CA GLY A 224 1.95 -20.23 -7.32
C GLY A 224 2.93 -21.11 -8.07
N THR A 225 3.55 -20.56 -9.11
CA THR A 225 4.55 -21.23 -9.93
C THR A 225 5.57 -20.23 -10.49
N SER A 226 6.71 -20.71 -10.98
CA SER A 226 7.77 -19.89 -11.60
C SER A 226 7.96 -20.28 -13.07
N ILE A 227 6.97 -19.94 -13.92
CA ILE A 227 6.96 -20.24 -15.35
C ILE A 227 7.47 -19.11 -16.23
N VAL A 228 7.59 -17.90 -15.66
CA VAL A 228 8.10 -16.70 -16.36
C VAL A 228 9.62 -16.72 -16.39
N ASP A 229 10.24 -16.89 -15.22
CA ASP A 229 11.70 -16.99 -15.06
C ASP A 229 12.06 -18.11 -14.07
N PRO A 230 12.67 -19.22 -14.53
CA PRO A 230 13.14 -20.27 -13.62
C PRO A 230 14.14 -19.80 -12.56
N GLY A 231 14.79 -18.64 -12.75
CA GLY A 231 15.67 -18.01 -11.77
C GLY A 231 14.93 -17.59 -10.51
N ILE A 232 13.69 -17.16 -10.65
CA ILE A 232 12.79 -16.80 -9.53
C ILE A 232 12.49 -18.06 -8.70
N GLY A 233 12.15 -19.17 -9.36
CA GLY A 233 11.93 -20.44 -8.66
C GLY A 233 13.17 -20.95 -7.92
N ARG A 234 14.37 -20.80 -8.50
CA ARG A 234 15.62 -21.14 -7.79
C ARG A 234 15.92 -20.23 -6.61
N ALA A 235 15.39 -19.00 -6.62
CA ALA A 235 15.45 -18.08 -5.48
C ALA A 235 14.39 -18.37 -4.40
N GLY A 236 13.54 -19.39 -4.59
CA GLY A 236 12.52 -19.80 -3.63
C GLY A 236 11.20 -19.02 -3.71
N ASP A 237 10.98 -18.27 -4.81
CA ASP A 237 9.76 -17.48 -5.02
C ASP A 237 8.95 -17.96 -6.24
N VAL A 238 7.79 -17.40 -6.43
CA VAL A 238 6.90 -17.61 -7.58
C VAL A 238 6.80 -16.34 -8.41
N ASP A 239 6.52 -16.46 -9.70
CA ASP A 239 6.30 -15.32 -10.60
C ASP A 239 4.87 -15.22 -11.15
N THR A 240 4.08 -16.25 -10.93
CA THR A 240 2.68 -16.35 -11.33
C THR A 240 1.91 -17.02 -10.20
N ALA A 241 0.82 -16.40 -9.75
CA ALA A 241 0.00 -16.92 -8.67
C ALA A 241 -1.49 -16.58 -8.85
N VAL A 242 -2.33 -17.47 -8.31
CA VAL A 242 -3.77 -17.26 -8.12
C VAL A 242 -4.07 -17.48 -6.65
N VAL A 243 -4.79 -16.52 -6.07
CA VAL A 243 -5.27 -16.59 -4.68
C VAL A 243 -6.79 -16.50 -4.68
N THR A 244 -7.44 -17.39 -3.94
CA THR A 244 -8.86 -17.31 -3.62
C THR A 244 -9.02 -17.03 -2.14
N MET A 245 -9.98 -16.18 -1.81
CA MET A 245 -10.32 -15.77 -0.44
C MET A 245 -11.80 -16.03 -0.21
N THR A 246 -12.14 -16.68 0.89
CA THR A 246 -13.53 -16.87 1.31
C THR A 246 -13.78 -16.08 2.58
N TYR A 247 -14.94 -15.45 2.66
CA TYR A 247 -15.33 -14.61 3.78
C TYR A 247 -16.39 -15.31 4.64
N ALA A 248 -16.51 -14.90 5.90
CA ALA A 248 -17.44 -15.53 6.83
C ALA A 248 -18.92 -15.38 6.44
N ASP A 249 -19.25 -14.36 5.67
CA ASP A 249 -20.59 -14.08 5.13
C ASP A 249 -20.85 -14.72 3.76
N GLY A 250 -19.94 -15.56 3.27
CA GLY A 250 -20.07 -16.30 2.02
C GLY A 250 -19.53 -15.59 0.78
N LYS A 251 -19.05 -14.35 0.89
CA LYS A 251 -18.40 -13.64 -0.21
C LYS A 251 -17.12 -14.35 -0.65
N ILE A 252 -16.72 -14.10 -1.90
CA ILE A 252 -15.52 -14.70 -2.51
C ILE A 252 -14.69 -13.59 -3.17
N ALA A 253 -13.36 -13.69 -3.05
CA ALA A 253 -12.46 -12.86 -3.84
C ALA A 253 -11.38 -13.72 -4.52
N VAL A 254 -10.95 -13.27 -5.72
CA VAL A 254 -9.91 -13.91 -6.51
C VAL A 254 -8.88 -12.87 -6.93
N ILE A 255 -7.62 -13.14 -6.68
CA ILE A 255 -6.47 -12.34 -7.13
C ILE A 255 -5.65 -13.16 -8.11
N LYS A 256 -5.26 -12.56 -9.23
CA LYS A 256 -4.37 -13.15 -10.23
C LYS A 256 -3.17 -12.23 -10.41
N ASN A 257 -1.98 -12.74 -10.15
CA ASN A 257 -0.72 -12.02 -10.37
C ASN A 257 0.17 -12.77 -11.37
N SER A 258 0.88 -12.02 -12.20
CA SER A 258 1.98 -12.53 -13.01
C SER A 258 3.04 -11.43 -13.21
N ARG A 259 4.30 -11.81 -13.20
CA ARG A 259 5.41 -10.90 -13.51
C ARG A 259 5.70 -10.84 -15.03
N ARG A 260 4.67 -11.13 -15.87
CA ARG A 260 4.77 -10.95 -17.32
C ARG A 260 3.43 -10.65 -17.97
N ALA A 261 3.32 -9.42 -18.49
CA ALA A 261 2.26 -8.99 -19.40
C ALA A 261 2.90 -8.25 -20.58
N VAL A 262 3.18 -8.95 -21.66
CA VAL A 262 3.91 -8.41 -22.83
C VAL A 262 3.22 -7.22 -23.49
N TYR A 263 1.95 -6.97 -23.19
CA TYR A 263 1.12 -5.90 -23.72
C TYR A 263 1.11 -4.63 -22.84
N GLY A 264 1.73 -4.64 -21.66
CA GLY A 264 1.79 -3.51 -20.75
C GLY A 264 1.40 -3.85 -19.31
N TYR A 265 1.31 -2.85 -18.45
CA TYR A 265 0.98 -2.99 -17.02
C TYR A 265 -0.53 -3.21 -16.86
N ASP A 266 -0.93 -4.44 -16.54
CA ASP A 266 -2.35 -4.84 -16.48
C ASP A 266 -2.87 -4.82 -15.04
N GLN A 267 -3.74 -3.84 -14.74
CA GLN A 267 -4.28 -3.58 -13.41
C GLN A 267 -5.80 -3.39 -13.50
N ARG A 268 -6.56 -4.43 -13.18
CA ARG A 268 -8.03 -4.43 -13.31
C ARG A 268 -8.69 -4.93 -12.04
N ILE A 269 -9.79 -4.29 -11.68
CA ILE A 269 -10.63 -4.68 -10.54
C ILE A 269 -12.08 -4.78 -11.01
N GLU A 270 -12.76 -5.83 -10.56
CA GLU A 270 -14.16 -6.08 -10.83
C GLU A 270 -14.86 -6.49 -9.52
N VAL A 271 -16.01 -5.84 -9.22
CA VAL A 271 -16.86 -6.17 -8.06
C VAL A 271 -18.25 -6.48 -8.57
N LEU A 272 -18.66 -7.72 -8.41
CA LEU A 272 -20.04 -8.17 -8.64
C LEU A 272 -20.82 -8.03 -7.31
N GLY A 273 -21.96 -7.40 -7.39
CA GLY A 273 -22.92 -7.29 -6.30
C GLY A 273 -24.30 -7.77 -6.71
N SER A 274 -25.21 -7.86 -5.76
CA SER A 274 -26.58 -8.36 -5.94
C SER A 274 -27.43 -7.51 -6.90
N GLY A 275 -27.05 -6.25 -7.13
CA GLY A 275 -27.75 -5.29 -7.98
C GLY A 275 -26.97 -4.88 -9.23
N GLY A 276 -25.72 -5.32 -9.41
CA GLY A 276 -24.92 -4.89 -10.56
C GLY A 276 -23.46 -5.27 -10.51
N LEU A 277 -22.68 -4.71 -11.42
CA LEU A 277 -21.26 -4.97 -11.62
C LEU A 277 -20.49 -3.65 -11.75
N LEU A 278 -19.40 -3.48 -11.02
CA LEU A 278 -18.44 -2.40 -11.19
C LEU A 278 -17.14 -2.94 -11.77
N GLN A 279 -16.58 -2.25 -12.75
CA GLN A 279 -15.32 -2.65 -13.40
C GLN A 279 -14.39 -1.44 -13.54
N ALA A 280 -13.17 -1.58 -13.07
CA ALA A 280 -12.07 -0.66 -13.34
C ALA A 280 -11.10 -1.33 -14.32
N HIS A 281 -10.98 -0.75 -15.50
CA HIS A 281 -10.13 -1.23 -16.59
C HIS A 281 -8.74 -0.57 -16.58
N ASN A 282 -7.86 -1.08 -17.45
CA ASN A 282 -6.54 -0.49 -17.66
C ASN A 282 -6.63 0.94 -18.19
N ILE A 283 -5.70 1.79 -17.72
CA ILE A 283 -5.44 3.08 -18.34
C ILE A 283 -4.57 2.83 -19.58
N LEU A 284 -5.04 3.29 -20.72
CA LEU A 284 -4.34 3.16 -21.99
C LEU A 284 -3.41 4.36 -22.22
N GLU A 285 -2.35 4.17 -23.03
CA GLU A 285 -1.44 5.25 -23.44
C GLU A 285 -2.17 6.43 -24.10
N ASN A 286 -3.26 6.13 -24.81
CA ASN A 286 -4.16 7.13 -25.43
C ASN A 286 -5.51 6.47 -25.77
N SER A 287 -6.48 7.25 -26.24
CA SER A 287 -7.82 6.77 -26.62
C SER A 287 -8.00 6.49 -28.10
N VAL A 288 -6.92 6.49 -28.91
CA VAL A 288 -7.02 6.30 -30.37
C VAL A 288 -7.30 4.85 -30.71
N VAL A 289 -8.34 4.63 -31.49
CA VAL A 289 -8.71 3.34 -32.07
C VAL A 289 -8.54 3.43 -33.59
N LYS A 290 -7.71 2.54 -34.16
CA LYS A 290 -7.53 2.39 -35.60
C LYS A 290 -8.49 1.31 -36.14
N SER A 291 -9.39 1.67 -37.01
CA SER A 291 -10.28 0.75 -37.71
C SER A 291 -9.93 0.70 -39.20
N THR A 292 -9.57 -0.47 -39.71
CA THR A 292 -9.23 -0.73 -41.13
C THR A 292 -9.89 -2.02 -41.60
N ALA A 293 -9.73 -2.38 -42.88
CA ALA A 293 -10.19 -3.66 -43.39
C ALA A 293 -9.54 -4.88 -42.69
N ASP A 294 -8.35 -4.70 -42.10
CA ASP A 294 -7.61 -5.77 -41.39
C ASP A 294 -8.04 -5.95 -39.91
N GLY A 295 -8.89 -5.04 -39.39
CA GLY A 295 -9.37 -5.13 -38.01
C GLY A 295 -9.42 -3.81 -37.27
N VAL A 296 -9.71 -3.92 -35.95
CA VAL A 296 -9.81 -2.81 -35.01
C VAL A 296 -8.69 -2.97 -33.96
N VAL A 297 -7.83 -1.95 -33.81
CA VAL A 297 -6.70 -1.95 -32.90
C VAL A 297 -6.75 -0.69 -32.04
N GLY A 298 -6.73 -0.86 -30.72
CA GLY A 298 -6.63 0.21 -29.74
C GLY A 298 -5.19 0.40 -29.21
N ALA A 299 -4.98 1.44 -28.41
CA ALA A 299 -3.72 1.66 -27.69
C ALA A 299 -3.50 0.58 -26.62
N LYS A 300 -2.24 0.38 -26.26
CA LYS A 300 -1.83 -0.52 -25.17
C LYS A 300 -2.10 0.11 -23.79
N PRO A 301 -2.21 -0.68 -22.73
CA PRO A 301 -2.04 -0.18 -21.37
C PRO A 301 -0.70 0.56 -21.20
N THR A 302 -0.67 1.55 -20.32
CA THR A 302 0.59 2.19 -19.90
C THR A 302 1.60 1.12 -19.50
N TYR A 303 2.89 1.35 -19.83
CA TYR A 303 3.87 0.27 -19.73
C TYR A 303 4.30 -0.04 -18.30
N PHE A 304 4.33 0.97 -17.41
CA PHE A 304 4.93 0.80 -16.09
C PHE A 304 4.13 1.49 -14.97
N PHE A 305 4.32 1.03 -13.73
CA PHE A 305 3.56 1.53 -12.59
C PHE A 305 3.75 3.03 -12.34
N LEU A 306 4.92 3.60 -12.68
CA LEU A 306 5.16 5.03 -12.54
C LEU A 306 4.21 5.86 -13.43
N GLU A 307 4.02 5.45 -14.69
CA GLU A 307 3.09 6.11 -15.61
C GLU A 307 1.64 5.93 -15.13
N ARG A 308 1.34 4.73 -14.63
CA ARG A 308 -0.01 4.37 -14.20
C ARG A 308 -0.44 5.08 -12.91
N TYR A 309 0.46 5.26 -11.94
CA TYR A 309 0.10 5.65 -10.58
C TYR A 309 0.59 7.02 -10.12
N MET A 310 1.15 7.87 -10.98
CA MET A 310 1.58 9.22 -10.56
C MET A 310 0.47 10.07 -9.97
N SER A 311 -0.76 9.95 -10.51
CA SER A 311 -1.94 10.61 -9.93
C SER A 311 -2.30 10.07 -8.55
N ALA A 312 -2.17 8.76 -8.36
CA ALA A 312 -2.42 8.09 -7.08
C ALA A 312 -1.42 8.53 -6.00
N TYR A 313 -0.11 8.59 -6.31
CA TYR A 313 0.91 9.09 -5.37
C TYR A 313 0.68 10.54 -4.96
N ARG A 314 0.23 11.40 -5.88
CA ARG A 314 -0.13 12.78 -5.55
C ARG A 314 -1.36 12.87 -4.65
N ALA A 315 -2.39 12.07 -4.94
CA ALA A 315 -3.61 12.03 -4.14
C ALA A 315 -3.37 11.38 -2.76
N GLU A 316 -2.50 10.38 -2.68
CA GLU A 316 -2.03 9.79 -1.43
C GLU A 316 -1.34 10.81 -0.54
N TRP A 317 -0.40 11.58 -1.13
CA TRP A 317 0.29 12.63 -0.41
C TRP A 317 -0.66 13.76 0.03
N ASP A 318 -1.58 14.20 -0.84
CA ASP A 318 -2.62 15.17 -0.46
C ASP A 318 -3.45 14.67 0.73
N ALA A 319 -3.93 13.43 0.68
CA ALA A 319 -4.71 12.83 1.75
C ALA A 319 -3.93 12.75 3.09
N PHE A 320 -2.63 12.44 3.05
CA PHE A 320 -1.75 12.47 4.21
C PHE A 320 -1.62 13.89 4.77
N VAL A 321 -1.31 14.87 3.92
CA VAL A 321 -1.17 16.28 4.34
C VAL A 321 -2.47 16.79 4.97
N GLN A 322 -3.62 16.53 4.35
CA GLN A 322 -4.92 16.95 4.87
C GLN A 322 -5.21 16.28 6.22
N ALA A 323 -4.93 15.00 6.37
CA ALA A 323 -5.14 14.29 7.63
C ALA A 323 -4.25 14.85 8.77
N VAL A 324 -2.96 15.13 8.50
CA VAL A 324 -2.03 15.70 9.48
C VAL A 324 -2.46 17.14 9.86
N LEU A 325 -2.77 17.98 8.88
CA LEU A 325 -3.13 19.37 9.12
C LEU A 325 -4.48 19.52 9.84
N SER A 326 -5.48 18.71 9.49
CA SER A 326 -6.80 18.72 10.13
C SER A 326 -6.83 17.96 11.46
N GLY A 327 -5.92 17.01 11.68
CA GLY A 327 -5.96 16.07 12.80
C GLY A 327 -7.05 15.01 12.65
N SER A 328 -7.45 14.72 11.42
CA SER A 328 -8.38 13.62 11.11
C SER A 328 -7.67 12.26 11.11
N ALA A 329 -8.46 11.19 11.10
CA ALA A 329 -7.92 9.82 10.99
C ALA A 329 -7.15 9.63 9.69
N MET A 330 -6.06 8.85 9.73
CA MET A 330 -5.31 8.47 8.54
C MET A 330 -6.14 7.57 7.64
N PRO A 331 -6.16 7.82 6.31
CA PRO A 331 -6.96 7.02 5.37
C PRO A 331 -6.45 5.58 5.21
N VAL A 332 -5.18 5.34 5.53
CA VAL A 332 -4.56 4.00 5.54
C VAL A 332 -3.74 3.86 6.82
N THR A 333 -4.18 3.00 7.73
CA THR A 333 -3.60 2.83 9.05
C THR A 333 -2.53 1.74 9.09
N LEU A 334 -1.71 1.70 10.16
CA LEU A 334 -0.81 0.57 10.44
C LEU A 334 -1.57 -0.75 10.60
N ALA A 335 -2.80 -0.71 11.14
CA ALA A 335 -3.62 -1.91 11.28
C ALA A 335 -3.95 -2.53 9.92
N GLU A 336 -4.24 -1.72 8.91
CA GLU A 336 -4.49 -2.17 7.54
C GLU A 336 -3.21 -2.66 6.87
N GLY A 337 -2.06 -2.02 7.13
CA GLY A 337 -0.75 -2.49 6.70
C GLY A 337 -0.41 -3.88 7.24
N VAL A 338 -0.63 -4.10 8.53
CA VAL A 338 -0.46 -5.40 9.19
C VAL A 338 -1.46 -6.44 8.64
N ALA A 339 -2.71 -6.04 8.39
CA ALA A 339 -3.72 -6.93 7.82
C ALA A 339 -3.33 -7.44 6.42
N ALA A 340 -2.85 -6.56 5.55
CA ALA A 340 -2.37 -6.93 4.21
C ALA A 340 -1.15 -7.87 4.28
N LEU A 341 -0.22 -7.62 5.20
CA LEU A 341 0.94 -8.48 5.44
C LEU A 341 0.51 -9.86 5.98
N ALA A 342 -0.46 -9.92 6.88
CA ALA A 342 -1.01 -11.18 7.40
C ALA A 342 -1.66 -12.02 6.29
N MET A 343 -2.34 -11.38 5.34
CA MET A 343 -2.91 -12.06 4.16
C MET A 343 -1.81 -12.58 3.24
N ALA A 344 -0.72 -11.82 3.04
CA ALA A 344 0.43 -12.26 2.28
C ALA A 344 1.12 -13.47 2.94
N GLU A 345 1.23 -13.49 4.27
CA GLU A 345 1.73 -14.64 5.03
C GLU A 345 0.83 -15.87 4.87
N ALA A 346 -0.50 -15.69 4.97
CA ALA A 346 -1.47 -16.76 4.76
C ALA A 346 -1.37 -17.36 3.34
N ALA A 347 -1.24 -16.51 2.32
CA ALA A 347 -1.08 -16.94 0.93
C ALA A 347 0.25 -17.69 0.72
N THR A 348 1.35 -17.17 1.27
CA THR A 348 2.66 -17.84 1.23
C THR A 348 2.56 -19.23 1.84
N ARG A 349 1.99 -19.32 3.04
CA ARG A 349 1.84 -20.58 3.77
C ARG A 349 0.88 -21.55 3.06
N SER A 350 -0.20 -21.04 2.47
CA SER A 350 -1.13 -21.85 1.68
C SER A 350 -0.46 -22.46 0.46
N ALA A 351 0.31 -21.69 -0.30
CA ALA A 351 1.04 -22.17 -1.48
C ALA A 351 2.08 -23.23 -1.10
N GLN A 352 2.77 -23.06 0.04
CA GLN A 352 3.77 -24.03 0.53
C GLN A 352 3.13 -25.35 1.02
N LEU A 353 2.00 -25.25 1.72
CA LEU A 353 1.31 -26.41 2.31
C LEU A 353 0.38 -27.13 1.32
N GLY A 354 0.05 -26.52 0.19
CA GLY A 354 -0.92 -27.06 -0.78
C GLY A 354 -2.35 -27.18 -0.21
N ARG A 355 -2.70 -26.37 0.80
CA ARG A 355 -4.04 -26.34 1.42
C ARG A 355 -4.46 -24.91 1.75
N PRO A 356 -5.77 -24.69 1.90
CA PRO A 356 -6.26 -23.43 2.46
C PRO A 356 -5.71 -23.16 3.87
N VAL A 357 -5.48 -21.90 4.20
CA VAL A 357 -5.03 -21.41 5.52
C VAL A 357 -6.07 -20.47 6.08
N ALA A 358 -6.55 -20.73 7.29
CA ALA A 358 -7.44 -19.83 7.99
C ALA A 358 -6.67 -18.61 8.51
N MET A 359 -7.24 -17.40 8.38
CA MET A 359 -6.59 -16.20 8.92
C MET A 359 -6.35 -16.28 10.43
N GLU A 360 -7.17 -17.04 11.15
CA GLU A 360 -6.97 -17.32 12.57
C GLU A 360 -5.64 -18.05 12.85
N GLU A 361 -5.15 -18.92 11.93
CA GLU A 361 -3.85 -19.60 12.07
C GLU A 361 -2.66 -18.63 12.01
N ILE A 362 -2.85 -17.47 11.35
CA ILE A 362 -1.83 -16.45 11.17
C ILE A 362 -1.88 -15.40 12.29
N LEU A 363 -3.08 -15.01 12.71
CA LEU A 363 -3.29 -13.92 13.67
C LEU A 363 -3.25 -14.36 15.13
N LYS A 364 -3.26 -15.68 15.42
CA LYS A 364 -3.08 -16.17 16.79
C LYS A 364 -1.64 -15.89 17.23
N PRO A 365 -1.43 -15.35 18.45
CA PRO A 365 -0.09 -15.32 19.03
C PRO A 365 0.47 -16.74 19.05
N VAL A 366 1.69 -16.91 18.55
CA VAL A 366 2.42 -18.18 18.76
C VAL A 366 2.53 -18.35 20.29
N ALA A 367 1.84 -19.35 20.83
CA ALA A 367 2.01 -19.70 22.24
C ALA A 367 3.50 -20.01 22.44
N LYS A 368 4.17 -19.19 23.24
CA LYS A 368 5.57 -19.39 23.62
C LYS A 368 5.71 -20.58 24.53
#